data_6d89571b5ea5737570337c33ae54c4c7
#
_entry.id   6d89571b5ea5737570337c33ae54c4c7
#
_cell.length_a   1.000
_cell.length_b   1.000
_cell.length_c   1.000
_cell.angle_alpha   90.00
_cell.angle_beta   90.00
_cell.angle_gamma   90.00
#
_symmetry.space_group_name_H-M   'P 1'
#
loop_
_entity.id
_entity.type
_entity.pdbx_description
1 polymer ?
#
loop_
_entity_poly.entity_id
_entity_poly.type
_entity_poly.pdbx_seq_one_letter_code
_entity_poly.pdbx_strand_id
1 'polypeptide(L)'
;MLTKTSTTIQTTSPTTNPTTVPTPGQIAVLEGVEAWSMESTPADCVRFGIFGLHNKYDIVLSGINRGVNMSGDIIYSGTMGAIFEAGNQNHKGIAFSTTPENVAASVKYLDEAFNFIMNNNLFEYSALYNVNIPEEVKGIKITKQGDAYYSDAFHQVDEVTYTQYGEMIADTCPEDKDRDTNAFYNGYISVTPMTKERTDLVAFEKLKNKNI
;
A
#
# COMPACT_ATOMS: atom_id res chain seq x y z
N MET A 1 11.05 -26.40 12.68
CA MET A 1 10.33 -26.53 11.41
C MET A 1 9.15 -25.55 11.51
N LEU A 2 9.29 -24.35 10.94
CA LEU A 2 8.21 -23.36 10.94
C LEU A 2 7.22 -23.77 9.84
N THR A 3 6.03 -24.14 10.22
CA THR A 3 4.92 -24.31 9.28
C THR A 3 4.53 -22.91 8.79
N LYS A 4 4.94 -22.57 7.57
CA LYS A 4 4.49 -21.34 6.92
C LYS A 4 3.04 -21.55 6.49
N THR A 5 2.10 -21.06 7.29
CA THR A 5 0.72 -20.91 6.88
C THR A 5 0.59 -19.52 6.30
N SER A 6 0.32 -19.39 5.01
CA SER A 6 -0.04 -18.12 4.40
C SER A 6 -1.55 -18.01 4.27
N THR A 7 -2.09 -16.84 4.57
CA THR A 7 -3.51 -16.54 4.41
C THR A 7 -3.64 -15.40 3.42
N THR A 8 -4.43 -15.60 2.38
CA THR A 8 -4.76 -14.57 1.40
C THR A 8 -6.19 -14.10 1.63
N ILE A 9 -6.40 -12.80 1.78
CA ILE A 9 -7.72 -12.20 1.90
C ILE A 9 -7.87 -11.20 0.77
N GLN A 10 -8.90 -11.38 -0.05
CA GLN A 10 -9.20 -10.50 -1.18
C GLN A 10 -10.40 -9.63 -0.86
N THR A 11 -10.30 -8.32 -1.16
CA THR A 11 -11.45 -7.43 -1.17
C THR A 11 -12.25 -7.62 -2.44
N THR A 12 -13.57 -7.63 -2.30
CA THR A 12 -14.51 -7.48 -3.41
C THR A 12 -15.18 -6.11 -3.29
N SER A 13 -15.40 -5.42 -4.40
CA SER A 13 -16.16 -4.17 -4.37
C SER A 13 -17.57 -4.43 -3.85
N PRO A 14 -18.13 -3.57 -2.99
CA PRO A 14 -19.50 -3.73 -2.51
C PRO A 14 -20.44 -3.71 -3.71
N THR A 15 -21.20 -4.79 -3.86
CA THR A 15 -22.34 -4.79 -4.78
C THR A 15 -23.45 -3.95 -4.16
N THR A 16 -24.18 -3.20 -4.95
CA THR A 16 -25.21 -2.23 -4.53
C THR A 16 -26.42 -2.86 -3.80
N ASN A 17 -26.33 -4.14 -3.40
CA ASN A 17 -27.39 -4.83 -2.71
C ASN A 17 -26.87 -5.46 -1.39
N PRO A 18 -27.16 -4.84 -0.21
CA PRO A 18 -26.59 -5.26 1.07
C PRO A 18 -27.16 -6.57 1.64
N THR A 19 -27.97 -7.31 0.89
CA THR A 19 -28.67 -8.52 1.39
C THR A 19 -28.12 -9.84 0.86
N THR A 20 -27.13 -9.85 0.01
CA THR A 20 -26.49 -11.08 -0.45
C THR A 20 -25.14 -11.26 0.24
N VAL A 21 -25.05 -12.30 1.08
CA VAL A 21 -23.75 -12.82 1.52
C VAL A 21 -22.97 -13.17 0.24
N PRO A 22 -21.79 -12.59 -0.01
CA PRO A 22 -21.04 -12.90 -1.21
C PRO A 22 -20.78 -14.40 -1.24
N THR A 23 -21.20 -15.07 -2.32
CA THR A 23 -20.72 -16.41 -2.59
C THR A 23 -19.21 -16.28 -2.77
N PRO A 24 -18.35 -16.98 -1.99
CA PRO A 24 -16.93 -16.91 -2.16
C PRO A 24 -16.62 -17.27 -3.60
N GLY A 25 -16.16 -16.29 -4.40
CA GLY A 25 -15.64 -16.57 -5.74
C GLY A 25 -14.52 -17.58 -5.58
N GLN A 26 -14.44 -18.57 -6.48
CA GLN A 26 -13.39 -19.56 -6.45
C GLN A 26 -12.04 -18.82 -6.60
N ILE A 27 -11.39 -18.54 -5.47
CA ILE A 27 -10.01 -18.09 -5.46
C ILE A 27 -9.17 -19.33 -5.77
N ALA A 28 -8.26 -19.23 -6.72
CA ALA A 28 -7.31 -20.30 -6.99
C ALA A 28 -6.52 -20.56 -5.70
N VAL A 29 -6.81 -21.66 -5.03
CA VAL A 29 -6.17 -22.01 -3.78
C VAL A 29 -4.87 -22.74 -4.14
N LEU A 30 -3.76 -22.14 -3.76
CA LEU A 30 -2.47 -22.81 -3.80
C LEU A 30 -2.39 -23.77 -2.61
N GLU A 31 -1.74 -24.93 -2.80
CA GLU A 31 -1.56 -25.90 -1.73
C GLU A 31 -0.86 -25.25 -0.51
N GLY A 32 -1.45 -25.40 0.66
CA GLY A 32 -0.94 -24.79 1.91
C GLY A 32 -1.25 -23.30 2.09
N VAL A 33 -2.09 -22.73 1.22
CA VAL A 33 -2.57 -21.34 1.36
C VAL A 33 -4.05 -21.33 1.69
N GLU A 34 -4.41 -20.71 2.81
CA GLU A 34 -5.79 -20.45 3.17
C GLU A 34 -6.25 -19.16 2.45
N ALA A 35 -7.38 -19.20 1.75
CA ALA A 35 -7.89 -18.07 0.98
C ALA A 35 -9.30 -17.67 1.40
N TRP A 36 -9.50 -16.37 1.59
CA TRP A 36 -10.77 -15.76 1.99
C TRP A 36 -11.15 -14.63 1.06
N SER A 37 -12.43 -14.41 0.89
CA SER A 37 -12.99 -13.25 0.19
C SER A 37 -13.84 -12.45 1.17
N MET A 38 -13.69 -11.14 1.15
CA MET A 38 -14.37 -10.23 2.06
C MET A 38 -14.90 -9.01 1.31
N GLU A 39 -16.18 -8.71 1.49
CA GLU A 39 -16.81 -7.50 0.93
C GLU A 39 -16.60 -6.34 1.90
N SER A 40 -15.40 -5.75 1.88
CA SER A 40 -15.02 -4.66 2.74
C SER A 40 -13.72 -3.99 2.24
N THR A 41 -13.14 -3.12 3.06
CA THR A 41 -11.88 -2.44 2.74
C THR A 41 -10.66 -3.36 2.94
N PRO A 42 -9.52 -3.08 2.30
CA PRO A 42 -8.28 -3.80 2.56
C PRO A 42 -7.83 -3.75 4.03
N ALA A 43 -8.08 -2.66 4.73
CA ALA A 43 -7.82 -2.55 6.18
C ALA A 43 -8.69 -3.55 6.99
N ASP A 44 -9.96 -3.72 6.61
CA ASP A 44 -10.84 -4.69 7.27
C ASP A 44 -10.39 -6.13 7.00
N CYS A 45 -9.82 -6.42 5.82
CA CYS A 45 -9.22 -7.72 5.55
C CYS A 45 -8.10 -8.05 6.54
N VAL A 46 -7.23 -7.08 6.84
CA VAL A 46 -6.18 -7.24 7.85
C VAL A 46 -6.79 -7.49 9.23
N ARG A 47 -7.80 -6.71 9.61
CA ARG A 47 -8.52 -6.90 10.87
C ARG A 47 -9.17 -8.29 10.96
N PHE A 48 -9.82 -8.74 9.89
CA PHE A 48 -10.41 -10.06 9.84
C PHE A 48 -9.37 -11.16 9.99
N GLY A 49 -8.23 -11.05 9.28
CA GLY A 49 -7.13 -12.00 9.44
C GLY A 49 -6.65 -12.09 10.88
N ILE A 50 -6.46 -10.97 11.55
CA ILE A 50 -5.93 -10.91 12.91
C ILE A 50 -7.00 -11.32 13.95
N PHE A 51 -8.21 -10.74 13.88
CA PHE A 51 -9.21 -10.87 14.92
C PHE A 51 -10.31 -11.90 14.60
N GLY A 52 -10.59 -12.15 13.33
CA GLY A 52 -11.59 -13.11 12.89
C GLY A 52 -11.04 -14.52 12.80
N LEU A 53 -9.87 -14.68 12.18
CA LEU A 53 -9.22 -15.99 12.02
C LEU A 53 -8.33 -16.36 13.21
N HIS A 54 -8.01 -15.40 14.08
CA HIS A 54 -7.16 -15.59 15.27
C HIS A 54 -5.78 -16.18 14.96
N ASN A 55 -5.30 -16.01 13.73
CA ASN A 55 -4.00 -16.48 13.31
C ASN A 55 -2.89 -15.50 13.72
N LYS A 56 -1.68 -16.02 13.90
CA LYS A 56 -0.48 -15.19 14.10
C LYS A 56 0.23 -15.02 12.78
N TYR A 57 0.52 -13.78 12.45
CA TYR A 57 1.22 -13.41 11.23
C TYR A 57 2.54 -12.71 11.55
N ASP A 58 3.61 -13.07 10.85
CA ASP A 58 4.90 -12.40 10.97
C ASP A 58 4.92 -11.09 10.19
N ILE A 59 4.19 -11.05 9.05
CA ILE A 59 4.17 -9.93 8.14
C ILE A 59 2.85 -9.91 7.35
N VAL A 60 2.36 -8.72 7.07
CA VAL A 60 1.23 -8.46 6.17
C VAL A 60 1.76 -7.93 4.85
N LEU A 61 1.40 -8.57 3.75
CA LEU A 61 1.67 -8.10 2.40
C LEU A 61 0.36 -7.61 1.77
N SER A 62 0.39 -6.41 1.20
CA SER A 62 -0.77 -5.80 0.53
C SER A 62 -0.43 -5.51 -0.93
N GLY A 63 -1.26 -5.96 -1.86
CA GLY A 63 -1.04 -5.77 -3.30
C GLY A 63 -0.96 -7.10 -4.07
N ILE A 64 -0.45 -7.15 -5.32
CA ILE A 64 0.11 -5.99 -6.03
C ILE A 64 -1.04 -5.07 -6.49
N ASN A 65 -0.95 -3.79 -6.16
CA ASN A 65 -1.92 -2.82 -6.62
C ASN A 65 -1.70 -2.47 -8.10
N ARG A 66 -2.80 -2.38 -8.85
CA ARG A 66 -2.82 -1.93 -10.24
C ARG A 66 -2.97 -0.41 -10.30
N GLY A 67 -1.90 0.27 -9.98
CA GLY A 67 -1.77 1.71 -9.86
C GLY A 67 -0.72 2.00 -8.78
N VAL A 68 0.15 2.95 -9.05
CA VAL A 68 1.20 3.32 -8.08
C VAL A 68 0.59 4.02 -6.86
N ASN A 69 1.22 3.82 -5.72
CA ASN A 69 0.89 4.49 -4.48
C ASN A 69 2.13 5.27 -4.04
N MET A 70 2.22 6.51 -4.47
CA MET A 70 3.38 7.37 -4.20
C MET A 70 2.93 8.72 -3.65
N SER A 71 3.86 9.45 -3.07
CA SER A 71 3.65 10.84 -2.72
C SER A 71 2.52 11.04 -1.70
N GLY A 72 1.88 12.20 -1.68
CA GLY A 72 0.73 12.52 -0.83
C GLY A 72 -0.52 11.71 -1.14
N ASP A 73 -0.64 11.17 -2.35
CA ASP A 73 -1.83 10.46 -2.82
C ASP A 73 -2.03 9.10 -2.15
N ILE A 74 -1.05 8.62 -1.39
CA ILE A 74 -1.17 7.42 -0.54
C ILE A 74 -2.34 7.50 0.44
N ILE A 75 -2.83 8.71 0.77
CA ILE A 75 -3.97 8.91 1.67
C ILE A 75 -5.27 8.28 1.13
N TYR A 76 -5.40 8.14 -0.19
CA TYR A 76 -6.56 7.56 -0.85
C TYR A 76 -6.44 6.05 -1.07
N SER A 77 -5.27 5.47 -0.77
CA SER A 77 -4.94 4.09 -1.10
C SER A 77 -5.46 3.09 -0.08
N GLY A 78 -6.31 2.16 -0.55
CA GLY A 78 -6.69 0.99 0.24
C GLY A 78 -5.51 0.04 0.51
N THR A 79 -4.58 -0.09 -0.46
CA THR A 79 -3.36 -0.90 -0.32
C THR A 79 -2.48 -0.39 0.81
N MET A 80 -2.33 0.94 0.91
CA MET A 80 -1.63 1.58 2.03
C MET A 80 -2.42 1.46 3.33
N GLY A 81 -3.75 1.60 3.27
CA GLY A 81 -4.64 1.41 4.42
C GLY A 81 -4.45 0.06 5.11
N ALA A 82 -4.24 -1.00 4.33
CA ALA A 82 -3.98 -2.34 4.86
C ALA A 82 -2.69 -2.40 5.70
N ILE A 83 -1.58 -1.84 5.20
CA ILE A 83 -0.32 -1.86 5.97
C ILE A 83 -0.34 -0.89 7.16
N PHE A 84 -1.06 0.22 7.07
CA PHE A 84 -1.26 1.10 8.22
C PHE A 84 -2.06 0.40 9.32
N GLU A 85 -3.09 -0.38 8.94
CA GLU A 85 -3.81 -1.21 9.92
C GLU A 85 -2.91 -2.30 10.51
N ALA A 86 -2.08 -2.97 9.69
CA ALA A 86 -1.09 -3.91 10.20
C ALA A 86 -0.18 -3.26 11.26
N GLY A 87 0.32 -2.05 10.98
CA GLY A 87 1.11 -1.27 11.92
C GLY A 87 0.36 -0.89 13.20
N ASN A 88 -0.93 -0.52 13.10
CA ASN A 88 -1.78 -0.24 14.25
C ASN A 88 -1.90 -1.46 15.17
N GLN A 89 -1.90 -2.65 14.58
CA GLN A 89 -1.94 -3.92 15.30
C GLN A 89 -0.54 -4.47 15.65
N ASN A 90 0.52 -3.65 15.52
CA ASN A 90 1.91 -3.97 15.81
C ASN A 90 2.49 -5.12 14.96
N HIS A 91 2.00 -5.27 13.73
CA HIS A 91 2.54 -6.17 12.72
C HIS A 91 3.44 -5.42 11.74
N LYS A 92 4.37 -6.14 11.12
CA LYS A 92 5.14 -5.68 9.97
C LYS A 92 4.26 -5.66 8.74
N GLY A 93 4.50 -4.70 7.82
CA GLY A 93 3.71 -4.59 6.60
C GLY A 93 4.52 -4.10 5.41
N ILE A 94 4.24 -4.65 4.23
CA ILE A 94 4.76 -4.15 2.95
C ILE A 94 3.59 -3.99 1.98
N ALA A 95 3.46 -2.79 1.41
CA ALA A 95 2.57 -2.53 0.29
C ALA A 95 3.36 -2.61 -1.03
N PHE A 96 2.84 -3.34 -2.02
CA PHE A 96 3.42 -3.44 -3.35
C PHE A 96 2.48 -2.84 -4.38
N SER A 97 3.01 -2.00 -5.26
CA SER A 97 2.27 -1.30 -6.30
C SER A 97 3.09 -1.21 -7.59
N THR A 98 2.39 -1.14 -8.72
CA THR A 98 2.98 -0.95 -10.04
C THR A 98 1.98 -0.29 -10.97
N THR A 99 2.37 0.06 -12.20
CA THR A 99 1.40 0.55 -13.19
C THR A 99 0.42 -0.56 -13.62
N PRO A 100 -0.81 -0.21 -14.07
CA PRO A 100 -1.80 -1.20 -14.48
C PRO A 100 -1.31 -2.15 -15.58
N GLU A 101 -0.48 -1.66 -16.48
CA GLU A 101 0.06 -2.39 -17.62
C GLU A 101 1.17 -3.36 -17.23
N ASN A 102 1.86 -3.07 -16.13
CA ASN A 102 3.07 -3.78 -15.73
C ASN A 102 2.87 -4.88 -14.69
N VAL A 103 1.65 -5.17 -14.25
CA VAL A 103 1.40 -6.12 -13.15
C VAL A 103 2.05 -7.48 -13.41
N ALA A 104 1.86 -8.06 -14.58
CA ALA A 104 2.42 -9.37 -14.91
C ALA A 104 3.97 -9.35 -14.95
N ALA A 105 4.55 -8.27 -15.47
CA ALA A 105 5.99 -8.13 -15.54
C ALA A 105 6.63 -7.81 -14.18
N SER A 106 5.91 -7.12 -13.30
CA SER A 106 6.41 -6.73 -11.98
C SER A 106 6.54 -7.90 -11.01
N VAL A 107 5.80 -9.01 -11.22
CA VAL A 107 5.86 -10.21 -10.36
C VAL A 107 7.30 -10.71 -10.17
N LYS A 108 8.11 -10.68 -11.23
CA LYS A 108 9.53 -11.08 -11.15
C LYS A 108 10.38 -10.23 -10.19
N TYR A 109 9.96 -8.99 -9.93
CA TYR A 109 10.68 -8.06 -9.04
C TYR A 109 10.14 -8.05 -7.61
N LEU A 110 9.03 -8.75 -7.35
CA LEU A 110 8.48 -8.88 -5.99
C LEU A 110 9.47 -9.53 -5.04
N ASP A 111 10.01 -10.67 -5.46
CA ASP A 111 10.99 -11.41 -4.66
C ASP A 111 12.26 -10.58 -4.43
N GLU A 112 12.69 -9.83 -5.45
CA GLU A 112 13.86 -8.95 -5.35
C GLU A 112 13.62 -7.85 -4.31
N ALA A 113 12.49 -7.14 -4.38
CA ALA A 113 12.15 -6.08 -3.44
C ALA A 113 11.91 -6.63 -2.02
N PHE A 114 11.21 -7.75 -1.90
CA PHE A 114 10.99 -8.42 -0.62
C PHE A 114 12.33 -8.85 0.02
N ASN A 115 13.17 -9.53 -0.76
CA ASN A 115 14.47 -9.98 -0.28
C ASN A 115 15.40 -8.81 0.05
N PHE A 116 15.32 -7.69 -0.68
CA PHE A 116 16.05 -6.48 -0.33
C PHE A 116 15.68 -5.98 1.07
N ILE A 117 14.40 -5.93 1.41
CA ILE A 117 13.92 -5.53 2.75
C ILE A 117 14.40 -6.53 3.82
N MET A 118 14.26 -7.83 3.55
CA MET A 118 14.59 -8.88 4.52
C MET A 118 16.09 -9.01 4.76
N ASN A 119 16.89 -9.07 3.70
CA ASN A 119 18.33 -9.32 3.79
C ASN A 119 19.12 -8.11 4.35
N ASN A 120 18.57 -6.91 4.21
CA ASN A 120 19.13 -5.70 4.81
C ASN A 120 18.55 -5.38 6.20
N ASN A 121 17.74 -6.28 6.78
CA ASN A 121 17.11 -6.11 8.10
C ASN A 121 16.34 -4.79 8.24
N LEU A 122 15.67 -4.33 7.18
CA LEU A 122 15.04 -3.01 7.17
C LEU A 122 13.94 -2.88 8.24
N PHE A 123 13.35 -3.99 8.67
CA PHE A 123 12.37 -3.99 9.77
C PHE A 123 12.94 -3.62 11.15
N GLU A 124 14.25 -3.47 11.28
CA GLU A 124 14.85 -2.86 12.48
C GLU A 124 14.67 -1.34 12.52
N TYR A 125 14.43 -0.71 11.36
CA TYR A 125 14.28 0.74 11.22
C TYR A 125 12.82 1.19 11.11
N SER A 126 12.00 0.44 10.39
CA SER A 126 10.56 0.73 10.25
C SER A 126 9.76 -0.55 10.16
N ALA A 127 8.58 -0.56 10.78
CA ALA A 127 7.66 -1.70 10.67
C ALA A 127 6.92 -1.76 9.33
N LEU A 128 6.86 -0.66 8.58
CA LEU A 128 6.03 -0.53 7.38
C LEU A 128 6.85 -0.02 6.20
N TYR A 129 6.64 -0.62 5.03
CA TYR A 129 7.28 -0.21 3.77
C TYR A 129 6.26 -0.10 2.65
N ASN A 130 6.39 0.98 1.87
CA ASN A 130 5.68 1.20 0.62
C ASN A 130 6.64 0.97 -0.53
N VAL A 131 6.30 0.05 -1.43
CA VAL A 131 7.14 -0.37 -2.56
C VAL A 131 6.40 -0.12 -3.87
N ASN A 132 6.99 0.69 -4.74
CA ASN A 132 6.48 0.91 -6.10
C ASN A 132 7.49 0.41 -7.13
N ILE A 133 7.02 -0.45 -8.03
CA ILE A 133 7.85 -1.16 -9.02
C ILE A 133 7.59 -0.54 -10.40
N PRO A 134 8.58 0.11 -11.03
CA PRO A 134 8.45 0.67 -12.37
C PRO A 134 8.47 -0.42 -13.45
N GLU A 135 8.14 -0.05 -14.69
CA GLU A 135 8.14 -0.98 -15.82
C GLU A 135 9.54 -1.50 -16.14
N GLU A 136 10.51 -0.58 -16.18
CA GLU A 136 11.92 -0.92 -16.37
C GLU A 136 12.67 -0.71 -15.05
N VAL A 137 13.24 -1.78 -14.52
CA VAL A 137 13.95 -1.76 -13.25
C VAL A 137 15.44 -1.69 -13.46
N LYS A 138 16.08 -0.63 -12.95
CA LYS A 138 17.53 -0.40 -12.92
C LYS A 138 18.16 -0.73 -11.57
N GLY A 139 17.33 -0.91 -10.53
CA GLY A 139 17.77 -1.18 -9.16
C GLY A 139 16.73 -0.73 -8.13
N ILE A 140 17.14 -0.75 -6.86
CA ILE A 140 16.28 -0.41 -5.72
C ILE A 140 16.84 0.82 -5.02
N LYS A 141 15.96 1.71 -4.54
CA LYS A 141 16.32 2.86 -3.71
C LYS A 141 15.46 2.95 -2.46
N ILE A 142 16.08 3.28 -1.34
CA ILE A 142 15.36 3.79 -0.18
C ILE A 142 14.95 5.23 -0.48
N THR A 143 13.69 5.53 -0.26
CA THR A 143 13.09 6.81 -0.65
C THR A 143 12.30 7.42 0.50
N LYS A 144 11.94 8.67 0.34
CA LYS A 144 10.96 9.37 1.15
C LYS A 144 9.73 9.72 0.30
N GLN A 145 8.60 9.91 0.96
CA GLN A 145 7.38 10.37 0.34
C GLN A 145 7.61 11.71 -0.39
N GLY A 146 7.16 11.79 -1.64
CA GLY A 146 7.15 13.02 -2.44
C GLY A 146 5.95 13.93 -2.14
N ASP A 147 5.77 14.97 -2.95
CA ASP A 147 4.60 15.84 -2.91
C ASP A 147 3.46 15.27 -3.77
N ALA A 148 2.37 16.03 -3.96
CA ALA A 148 1.21 15.62 -4.76
C ALA A 148 1.63 15.15 -6.16
N TYR A 149 1.00 14.07 -6.60
CA TYR A 149 1.35 13.35 -7.82
C TYR A 149 0.28 13.47 -8.90
N TYR A 150 -0.97 13.68 -8.49
CA TYR A 150 -2.11 13.89 -9.38
C TYR A 150 -2.73 15.26 -9.16
N SER A 151 -3.14 15.92 -10.25
CA SER A 151 -4.05 17.05 -10.18
C SER A 151 -5.47 16.51 -10.15
N ASP A 152 -6.27 16.97 -9.20
CA ASP A 152 -7.68 16.63 -9.18
C ASP A 152 -8.50 17.70 -9.90
N ALA A 153 -9.42 17.25 -10.75
CA ALA A 153 -10.44 18.08 -11.34
C ALA A 153 -11.78 17.34 -11.38
N PHE A 154 -12.87 18.08 -11.41
CA PHE A 154 -14.21 17.56 -11.48
C PHE A 154 -14.94 18.17 -12.67
N HIS A 155 -15.49 17.31 -13.53
CA HIS A 155 -16.39 17.72 -14.61
C HIS A 155 -17.83 17.47 -14.20
N GLN A 156 -18.66 18.47 -14.37
CA GLN A 156 -20.09 18.32 -14.23
C GLN A 156 -20.65 17.57 -15.44
N VAL A 157 -21.33 16.45 -15.18
CA VAL A 157 -21.94 15.60 -16.20
C VAL A 157 -23.40 15.99 -16.42
N ASP A 158 -24.12 16.30 -15.35
CA ASP A 158 -25.49 16.79 -15.32
C ASP A 158 -25.72 17.70 -14.09
N GLU A 159 -26.98 18.07 -13.80
CA GLU A 159 -27.30 19.03 -12.75
C GLU A 159 -26.77 18.64 -11.36
N VAL A 160 -26.59 17.34 -11.07
CA VAL A 160 -26.23 16.82 -9.74
C VAL A 160 -25.05 15.83 -9.76
N THR A 161 -24.59 15.45 -10.97
CA THR A 161 -23.54 14.46 -11.14
C THR A 161 -22.23 15.09 -11.58
N TYR A 162 -21.17 14.76 -10.90
CA TYR A 162 -19.81 15.13 -11.27
C TYR A 162 -18.97 13.89 -11.46
N THR A 163 -18.06 13.91 -12.44
CA THR A 163 -17.02 12.91 -12.58
C THR A 163 -15.68 13.51 -12.22
N GLN A 164 -14.91 12.77 -11.41
CA GLN A 164 -13.54 13.15 -11.08
C GLN A 164 -12.62 12.68 -12.20
N TYR A 165 -11.67 13.50 -12.57
CA TYR A 165 -10.53 13.12 -13.37
C TYR A 165 -9.27 13.78 -12.82
N GLY A 166 -8.12 13.18 -13.11
CA GLY A 166 -6.84 13.73 -12.70
C GLY A 166 -5.80 13.48 -13.79
N GLU A 167 -4.86 14.38 -13.88
CA GLU A 167 -3.67 14.23 -14.71
C GLU A 167 -2.46 14.04 -13.81
N MET A 168 -1.53 13.25 -14.30
CA MET A 168 -0.26 13.06 -13.62
C MET A 168 0.54 14.36 -13.65
N ILE A 169 0.90 14.86 -12.48
CA ILE A 169 1.71 16.07 -12.34
C ILE A 169 3.18 15.65 -12.44
N ALA A 170 3.95 16.38 -13.25
CA ALA A 170 5.39 16.22 -13.25
C ALA A 170 5.94 16.44 -11.83
N ASP A 171 6.98 15.68 -11.46
CA ASP A 171 7.64 15.84 -10.17
C ASP A 171 7.97 17.31 -9.91
N THR A 172 7.38 17.88 -8.85
CA THR A 172 7.54 19.30 -8.51
C THR A 172 8.95 19.62 -7.98
N CYS A 173 9.75 18.60 -7.72
CA CYS A 173 11.11 18.74 -7.19
C CYS A 173 12.05 17.68 -7.81
N PRO A 174 12.32 17.78 -9.14
CA PRO A 174 13.09 16.77 -9.88
C PRO A 174 14.55 16.67 -9.42
N GLU A 175 15.08 17.68 -8.73
CA GLU A 175 16.41 17.67 -8.11
C GLU A 175 16.46 16.81 -6.83
N ASP A 176 15.34 16.58 -6.15
CA ASP A 176 15.28 15.74 -4.95
C ASP A 176 15.16 14.26 -5.33
N LYS A 177 16.32 13.66 -5.55
CA LYS A 177 16.45 12.27 -6.02
C LYS A 177 16.06 11.20 -4.99
N ASP A 178 15.76 11.63 -3.75
CA ASP A 178 15.35 10.72 -2.68
C ASP A 178 13.83 10.56 -2.61
N ARG A 179 13.06 11.28 -3.43
CA ARG A 179 11.61 11.12 -3.52
C ARG A 179 11.22 9.81 -4.20
N ASP A 180 10.13 9.21 -3.74
CA ASP A 180 9.56 7.99 -4.31
C ASP A 180 9.18 8.18 -5.79
N THR A 181 8.56 9.32 -6.12
CA THR A 181 8.23 9.72 -7.50
C THR A 181 9.49 9.81 -8.37
N ASN A 182 10.51 10.51 -7.91
CA ASN A 182 11.76 10.66 -8.67
C ASN A 182 12.43 9.31 -8.90
N ALA A 183 12.53 8.46 -7.89
CA ALA A 183 13.11 7.13 -8.03
C ALA A 183 12.33 6.29 -9.05
N PHE A 184 11.00 6.25 -8.94
CA PHE A 184 10.13 5.46 -9.81
C PHE A 184 10.26 5.87 -11.28
N TYR A 185 10.16 7.18 -11.60
CA TYR A 185 10.27 7.67 -12.98
C TYR A 185 11.66 7.49 -13.59
N ASN A 186 12.68 7.39 -12.76
CA ASN A 186 14.03 7.08 -13.22
C ASN A 186 14.33 5.58 -13.31
N GLY A 187 13.32 4.72 -13.12
CA GLY A 187 13.43 3.28 -13.28
C GLY A 187 13.99 2.56 -12.05
N TYR A 188 13.82 3.12 -10.85
CA TYR A 188 14.19 2.44 -9.62
C TYR A 188 12.96 1.98 -8.86
N ILE A 189 12.99 0.77 -8.32
CA ILE A 189 12.02 0.36 -7.32
C ILE A 189 12.18 1.30 -6.12
N SER A 190 11.13 2.03 -5.77
CA SER A 190 11.13 2.87 -4.59
C SER A 190 10.73 2.03 -3.37
N VAL A 191 11.50 2.13 -2.29
CA VAL A 191 11.21 1.50 -1.00
C VAL A 191 11.17 2.59 0.05
N THR A 192 9.96 3.01 0.42
CA THR A 192 9.73 4.12 1.34
C THR A 192 9.35 3.56 2.72
N PRO A 193 10.15 3.82 3.77
CA PRO A 193 9.73 3.50 5.14
C PRO A 193 8.55 4.38 5.54
N MET A 194 7.53 3.75 6.14
CA MET A 194 6.27 4.40 6.51
C MET A 194 6.03 4.31 8.02
N THR A 195 5.29 5.25 8.55
CA THR A 195 4.82 5.23 9.94
C THR A 195 3.31 5.25 10.02
N LYS A 196 2.77 4.59 11.05
CA LYS A 196 1.35 4.70 11.42
C LYS A 196 1.02 6.01 12.13
N GLU A 197 2.02 6.65 12.73
CA GLU A 197 1.88 7.91 13.46
C GLU A 197 1.69 9.08 12.47
N ARG A 198 0.61 9.83 12.66
CA ARG A 198 0.27 10.99 11.84
C ARG A 198 0.31 12.31 12.62
N THR A 199 0.68 12.24 13.89
CA THR A 199 0.90 13.45 14.70
C THR A 199 2.17 14.15 14.21
N ASP A 200 2.10 15.43 13.95
CA ASP A 200 3.30 16.25 13.83
C ASP A 200 3.99 16.34 15.20
N LEU A 201 4.90 15.40 15.44
CA LEU A 201 5.61 15.31 16.72
C LEU A 201 6.48 16.55 16.98
N VAL A 202 6.98 17.21 15.94
CA VAL A 202 7.78 18.44 16.10
C VAL A 202 6.89 19.58 16.57
N ALA A 203 5.71 19.73 15.96
CA ALA A 203 4.73 20.72 16.41
C ALA A 203 4.21 20.38 17.79
N PHE A 204 3.89 19.10 18.07
CA PHE A 204 3.43 18.66 19.39
C PHE A 204 4.42 19.03 20.50
N GLU A 205 5.71 18.71 20.33
CA GLU A 205 6.75 19.04 21.32
C GLU A 205 6.86 20.54 21.59
N LYS A 206 6.65 21.38 20.57
CA LYS A 206 6.63 22.85 20.72
C LYS A 206 5.37 23.38 21.40
N LEU A 207 4.24 22.71 21.23
CA LEU A 207 2.93 23.18 21.68
C LEU A 207 2.54 22.67 23.07
N LYS A 208 2.95 21.45 23.45
CA LYS A 208 2.51 20.77 24.68
C LYS A 208 2.72 21.58 25.99
N ASN A 209 3.66 22.51 25.97
CA ASN A 209 3.99 23.35 27.13
C ASN A 209 3.51 24.82 26.96
N LYS A 210 2.78 25.10 25.88
CA LYS A 210 2.17 26.42 25.74
C LYS A 210 0.91 26.47 26.59
N ASN A 211 0.86 27.38 27.54
CA ASN A 211 -0.37 27.79 28.21
C ASN A 211 -1.20 28.58 27.19
N ILE A 212 -2.18 27.93 26.58
CA ILE A 212 -3.14 28.55 25.63
C ILE A 212 -4.44 28.75 26.37
#